data_599197547286cd46e120a0ffc2a96d70
#
_entry.id   599197547286cd46e120a0ffc2a96d70
#
_cell.length_a   1.000
_cell.length_b   1.000
_cell.length_c   1.000
_cell.angle_alpha   90.00
_cell.angle_beta   90.00
_cell.angle_gamma   90.00
#
_symmetry.space_group_name_H-M   'P 1'
#
loop_
_entity.id
_entity.type
_entity.pdbx_description
1 polymer ?
#
loop_
_entity_poly.entity_id
_entity_poly.type
_entity_poly.pdbx_seq_one_letter_code
_entity_poly.pdbx_strand_id
1 'polypeptide(L)'
;MTPEQRYKAMAHNRGRTFPERVLASGLWRQGIRYFTHEGYKSVTGEKIIGNPDMVFPRKRILIFVDGCFWHGCPKCGKSPEQSGAFWVNKIDTNRKRDQRVTATLRSQGWKVLRVPEHDVRTKTALTQTVEKLVPIIRAASSGDPDQTAGDEDA
;
A
#
# COMPACT_ATOMS: atom_id res chain seq x y z
N MET A 1 0.85 -7.80 28.53
CA MET A 1 0.07 -7.97 27.29
C MET A 1 0.62 -9.14 26.49
N THR A 2 -0.24 -10.10 26.16
CA THR A 2 0.14 -11.26 25.36
C THR A 2 0.38 -10.86 23.90
N PRO A 3 1.15 -11.65 23.12
CA PRO A 3 1.30 -11.38 21.68
C PRO A 3 -0.03 -11.30 20.94
N GLU A 4 -1.00 -12.14 21.31
CA GLU A 4 -2.32 -12.13 20.70
C GLU A 4 -3.10 -10.84 21.01
N GLN A 5 -3.04 -10.38 22.25
CA GLN A 5 -3.67 -9.12 22.63
C GLN A 5 -3.04 -7.94 21.90
N ARG A 6 -1.73 -7.97 21.74
CA ARG A 6 -0.98 -6.95 21.00
C ARG A 6 -1.40 -6.93 19.53
N TYR A 7 -1.56 -8.11 18.95
CA TYR A 7 -2.03 -8.24 17.58
C TYR A 7 -3.41 -7.60 17.39
N LYS A 8 -4.35 -7.93 18.27
CA LYS A 8 -5.71 -7.39 18.19
C LYS A 8 -5.73 -5.87 18.30
N ALA A 9 -4.96 -5.33 19.24
CA ALA A 9 -4.86 -3.89 19.43
C ALA A 9 -4.29 -3.18 18.20
N MET A 10 -3.23 -3.72 17.62
CA MET A 10 -2.59 -3.13 16.43
C MET A 10 -3.47 -3.28 15.18
N ALA A 11 -4.14 -4.42 15.03
CA ALA A 11 -5.05 -4.64 13.91
C ALA A 11 -6.24 -3.67 13.95
N HIS A 12 -6.71 -3.32 15.14
CA HIS A 12 -7.82 -2.38 15.31
C HIS A 12 -7.45 -0.96 14.86
N ASN A 13 -6.19 -0.59 14.98
CA ASN A 13 -5.70 0.74 14.59
C ASN A 13 -5.18 0.79 13.15
N ARG A 14 -5.34 -0.26 12.38
CA ARG A 14 -4.74 -0.43 11.06
C ARG A 14 -5.09 0.68 10.06
N GLY A 15 -6.35 1.14 10.05
CA GLY A 15 -6.80 2.16 9.12
C GLY A 15 -6.37 3.58 9.49
N ARG A 16 -5.63 3.75 10.59
CA ARG A 16 -5.22 5.05 11.11
C ARG A 16 -3.71 5.14 11.28
N THR A 17 -2.96 4.26 10.62
CA THR A 17 -1.52 4.23 10.78
C THR A 17 -0.88 5.49 10.26
N PHE A 18 0.11 5.96 10.98
CA PHE A 18 0.84 7.18 10.65
C PHE A 18 1.55 7.11 9.29
N PRO A 19 2.21 5.98 8.92
CA PRO A 19 2.92 5.91 7.64
C PRO A 19 2.04 6.16 6.42
N GLU A 20 0.82 5.66 6.41
CA GLU A 20 -0.13 5.87 5.31
C GLU A 20 -0.43 7.35 5.13
N ARG A 21 -0.66 8.05 6.24
CA ARG A 21 -1.00 9.47 6.24
C ARG A 21 0.18 10.33 5.82
N VAL A 22 1.38 9.96 6.24
CA VAL A 22 2.60 10.68 5.89
C VAL A 22 2.86 10.59 4.39
N LEU A 23 2.75 9.39 3.82
CA LEU A 23 2.92 9.20 2.38
C LEU A 23 1.84 9.96 1.60
N ALA A 24 0.60 9.85 2.03
CA ALA A 24 -0.52 10.55 1.40
C ALA A 24 -0.30 12.05 1.35
N SER A 25 0.14 12.64 2.48
CA SER A 25 0.44 14.07 2.54
C SER A 25 1.58 14.46 1.61
N GLY A 26 2.62 13.64 1.55
CA GLY A 26 3.76 13.89 0.66
C GLY A 26 3.36 13.90 -0.81
N LEU A 27 2.54 12.97 -1.23
CA LEU A 27 2.03 12.91 -2.60
C LEU A 27 1.08 14.07 -2.89
N TRP A 28 0.22 14.41 -1.95
CA TRP A 28 -0.73 15.52 -2.09
C TRP A 28 -0.02 16.85 -2.34
N ARG A 29 1.08 17.11 -1.64
CA ARG A 29 1.91 18.31 -1.83
C ARG A 29 2.50 18.40 -3.22
N GLN A 30 2.70 17.26 -3.88
CA GLN A 30 3.19 17.20 -5.26
C GLN A 30 2.08 17.29 -6.29
N GLY A 31 0.87 17.56 -5.86
CA GLY A 31 -0.28 17.66 -6.76
C GLY A 31 -0.89 16.32 -7.15
N ILE A 32 -0.46 15.23 -6.52
CA ILE A 32 -1.00 13.90 -6.79
C ILE A 32 -2.31 13.73 -6.03
N ARG A 33 -3.36 13.38 -6.74
CA ARG A 33 -4.70 13.16 -6.17
C ARG A 33 -5.04 11.67 -6.29
N TYR A 34 -5.70 11.14 -5.28
CA TYR A 34 -6.03 9.74 -5.18
C TYR A 34 -7.34 9.57 -4.43
N PHE A 35 -7.91 8.36 -4.53
CA PHE A 35 -9.00 7.95 -3.65
C PHE A 35 -8.44 7.06 -2.54
N THR A 36 -8.99 7.20 -1.34
CA THR A 36 -8.84 6.14 -0.34
C THR A 36 -9.68 4.95 -0.80
N HIS A 37 -9.42 3.77 -0.25
CA HIS A 37 -10.22 2.60 -0.60
C HIS A 37 -11.71 2.84 -0.29
N GLU A 38 -12.00 3.41 0.87
CA GLU A 38 -13.38 3.71 1.25
C GLU A 38 -14.01 4.75 0.30
N GLY A 39 -13.25 5.77 -0.08
CA GLY A 39 -13.71 6.78 -1.03
C GLY A 39 -14.01 6.17 -2.40
N TYR A 40 -13.14 5.32 -2.89
CA TYR A 40 -13.33 4.63 -4.17
C TYR A 40 -14.58 3.73 -4.13
N LYS A 41 -14.71 2.95 -3.08
CA LYS A 41 -15.85 2.07 -2.86
C LYS A 41 -17.16 2.85 -2.79
N SER A 42 -17.13 4.02 -2.13
CA SER A 42 -18.29 4.89 -2.00
C SER A 42 -18.77 5.43 -3.35
N VAL A 43 -17.84 5.77 -4.24
CA VAL A 43 -18.13 6.33 -5.56
C VAL A 43 -18.53 5.25 -6.57
N THR A 44 -17.82 4.12 -6.58
CA THR A 44 -18.00 3.07 -7.60
C THR A 44 -18.85 1.90 -7.16
N GLY A 45 -19.01 1.69 -5.86
CA GLY A 45 -19.60 0.47 -5.31
C GLY A 45 -18.68 -0.74 -5.34
N GLU A 46 -17.48 -0.61 -5.89
CA GLU A 46 -16.52 -1.72 -5.98
C GLU A 46 -15.62 -1.80 -4.76
N LYS A 47 -15.44 -3.01 -4.27
CA LYS A 47 -14.48 -3.29 -3.22
C LYS A 47 -13.24 -3.94 -3.85
N ILE A 48 -12.08 -3.38 -3.56
CA ILE A 48 -10.81 -3.94 -4.01
C ILE A 48 -10.25 -4.83 -2.91
N ILE A 49 -9.88 -6.05 -3.26
CA ILE A 49 -9.33 -7.00 -2.28
C ILE A 49 -8.04 -6.45 -1.67
N GLY A 50 -7.80 -6.77 -0.41
CA GLY A 50 -6.58 -6.37 0.30
C GLY A 50 -6.62 -4.97 0.88
N ASN A 51 -7.67 -4.19 0.63
CA ASN A 51 -7.85 -2.84 1.16
C ASN A 51 -6.64 -1.93 0.90
N PRO A 52 -6.40 -1.54 -0.36
CA PRO A 52 -5.28 -0.65 -0.67
C PRO A 52 -5.42 0.70 0.04
N ASP A 53 -4.30 1.33 0.36
CA ASP A 53 -4.30 2.61 1.04
C ASP A 53 -4.64 3.76 0.09
N MET A 54 -4.22 3.65 -1.17
CA MET A 54 -4.50 4.64 -2.20
C MET A 54 -4.90 3.97 -3.49
N VAL A 55 -5.89 4.54 -4.16
CA VAL A 55 -6.42 4.04 -5.43
C VAL A 55 -6.34 5.15 -6.47
N PHE A 56 -5.73 4.83 -7.59
CA PHE A 56 -5.65 5.72 -8.76
C PHE A 56 -6.41 5.04 -9.91
N PRO A 57 -7.72 5.24 -10.00
CA PRO A 57 -8.55 4.45 -10.93
C PRO A 57 -8.15 4.63 -12.40
N ARG A 58 -7.91 5.87 -12.80
CA ARG A 58 -7.54 6.17 -14.20
C ARG A 58 -6.18 5.62 -14.58
N LYS A 59 -5.27 5.63 -13.65
CA LYS A 59 -3.90 5.13 -13.87
C LYS A 59 -3.78 3.63 -13.63
N ARG A 60 -4.82 3.01 -13.09
CA ARG A 60 -4.82 1.60 -12.70
C ARG A 60 -3.68 1.26 -11.76
N ILE A 61 -3.47 2.13 -10.78
CA ILE A 61 -2.44 1.97 -9.76
C ILE A 61 -3.08 1.83 -8.39
N LEU A 62 -2.55 0.91 -7.60
CA LEU A 62 -2.88 0.74 -6.18
C LEU A 62 -1.60 0.86 -5.38
N ILE A 63 -1.67 1.56 -4.25
CA ILE A 63 -0.55 1.66 -3.32
C ILE A 63 -0.96 1.06 -1.98
N PHE A 64 -0.11 0.16 -1.49
CA PHE A 64 -0.20 -0.43 -0.15
C PHE A 64 1.00 0.05 0.66
N VAL A 65 0.75 0.55 1.86
CA VAL A 65 1.82 0.87 2.81
C VAL A 65 1.89 -0.27 3.82
N ASP A 66 2.99 -1.00 3.79
CA ASP A 66 3.15 -2.23 4.57
C ASP A 66 3.93 -1.96 5.85
N GLY A 67 3.33 -2.30 6.99
CA GLY A 67 4.01 -2.23 8.28
C GLY A 67 5.16 -3.23 8.34
N CYS A 68 6.35 -2.77 8.69
CA CYS A 68 7.55 -3.60 8.64
C CYS A 68 7.48 -4.84 9.53
N PHE A 69 6.93 -4.69 10.71
CA PHE A 69 6.79 -5.81 11.63
C PHE A 69 5.86 -6.89 11.06
N TRP A 70 4.70 -6.46 10.53
CA TRP A 70 3.67 -7.37 10.03
C TRP A 70 4.09 -8.14 8.79
N HIS A 71 5.01 -7.60 8.02
CA HIS A 71 5.48 -8.19 6.76
C HIS A 71 6.88 -8.79 6.88
N GLY A 72 7.44 -8.85 8.10
CA GLY A 72 8.72 -9.46 8.35
C GLY A 72 9.88 -8.79 7.61
N CYS A 73 9.89 -7.46 7.60
CA CYS A 73 10.90 -6.69 6.89
C CYS A 73 12.32 -6.99 7.42
N PRO A 74 13.24 -7.45 6.58
CA PRO A 74 14.60 -7.79 7.04
C PRO A 74 15.42 -6.57 7.44
N LYS A 75 15.06 -5.38 7.00
CA LYS A 75 15.79 -4.16 7.32
C LYS A 75 15.41 -3.54 8.65
N CYS A 76 14.21 -3.83 9.16
CA CYS A 76 13.63 -3.10 10.28
C CYS A 76 13.71 -3.80 11.62
N GLY A 77 14.55 -4.78 11.74
CA GLY A 77 14.93 -5.13 13.05
C GLY A 77 14.54 -6.49 13.57
N LYS A 78 13.53 -6.63 14.39
CA LYS A 78 13.31 -7.87 15.10
C LYS A 78 12.99 -9.01 14.17
N SER A 79 13.85 -10.04 14.20
CA SER A 79 13.53 -11.31 13.57
C SER A 79 12.21 -11.83 14.13
N PRO A 80 11.30 -12.36 13.29
CA PRO A 80 10.07 -12.98 13.78
C PRO A 80 10.32 -14.07 14.82
N GLU A 81 11.42 -14.78 14.67
CA GLU A 81 11.82 -15.86 15.58
C GLU A 81 12.07 -15.36 17.00
N GLN A 82 12.56 -14.13 17.15
CA GLN A 82 12.75 -13.49 18.45
C GLN A 82 11.44 -13.11 19.12
N SER A 83 10.38 -13.03 18.35
CA SER A 83 9.07 -12.62 18.85
C SER A 83 8.16 -13.80 19.20
N GLY A 84 8.60 -15.03 18.98
CA GLY A 84 7.88 -16.23 19.30
C GLY A 84 7.05 -16.82 18.16
N ALA A 85 6.61 -18.04 18.34
CA ALA A 85 5.91 -18.81 17.30
C ALA A 85 4.63 -18.15 16.82
N PHE A 86 3.90 -17.48 17.70
CA PHE A 86 2.66 -16.77 17.34
C PHE A 86 2.93 -15.74 16.25
N TRP A 87 3.97 -14.92 16.43
CA TRP A 87 4.30 -13.86 15.47
C TRP A 87 4.88 -14.41 14.18
N VAL A 88 5.68 -15.47 14.26
CA VAL A 88 6.22 -16.15 13.08
C VAL A 88 5.07 -16.61 12.18
N ASN A 89 4.07 -17.28 12.77
CA ASN A 89 2.92 -17.76 12.01
C ASN A 89 2.07 -16.64 11.43
N LYS A 90 1.88 -15.56 12.19
CA LYS A 90 1.10 -14.42 11.71
C LYS A 90 1.77 -13.69 10.56
N ILE A 91 3.08 -13.48 10.67
CA ILE A 91 3.86 -12.82 9.64
C ILE A 91 3.87 -13.66 8.36
N ASP A 92 4.08 -14.97 8.49
CA ASP A 92 4.06 -15.88 7.35
C ASP A 92 2.70 -15.88 6.65
N THR A 93 1.62 -15.93 7.42
CA THR A 93 0.26 -15.86 6.90
C THR A 93 0.02 -14.54 6.17
N ASN A 94 0.46 -13.42 6.75
CA ASN A 94 0.31 -12.12 6.14
C ASN A 94 1.07 -12.02 4.82
N ARG A 95 2.30 -12.53 4.77
CA ARG A 95 3.12 -12.53 3.56
C ARG A 95 2.46 -13.32 2.44
N LYS A 96 1.97 -14.52 2.75
CA LYS A 96 1.28 -15.37 1.76
C LYS A 96 0.03 -14.72 1.23
N ARG A 97 -0.75 -14.11 2.12
CA ARG A 97 -1.96 -13.38 1.72
C ARG A 97 -1.61 -12.20 0.82
N ASP A 98 -0.60 -11.41 1.19
CA ASP A 98 -0.18 -10.26 0.41
C ASP A 98 0.30 -10.65 -0.98
N GLN A 99 1.04 -11.75 -1.09
CA GLN A 99 1.49 -12.27 -2.37
C GLN A 99 0.30 -12.68 -3.24
N ARG A 100 -0.69 -13.36 -2.69
CA ARG A 100 -1.90 -13.75 -3.42
C ARG A 100 -2.71 -12.55 -3.85
N VAL A 101 -2.92 -11.60 -2.96
CA VAL A 101 -3.65 -10.37 -3.24
C VAL A 101 -2.97 -9.60 -4.37
N THR A 102 -1.66 -9.41 -4.26
CA THR A 102 -0.87 -8.70 -5.26
C THR A 102 -0.96 -9.38 -6.63
N ALA A 103 -0.79 -10.70 -6.67
CA ALA A 103 -0.88 -11.46 -7.91
C ALA A 103 -2.27 -11.36 -8.54
N THR A 104 -3.33 -11.47 -7.72
CA THR A 104 -4.70 -11.36 -8.18
C THR A 104 -4.99 -9.97 -8.76
N LEU A 105 -4.58 -8.93 -8.06
CA LEU A 105 -4.78 -7.55 -8.51
C LEU A 105 -4.04 -7.27 -9.81
N ARG A 106 -2.81 -7.75 -9.92
CA ARG A 106 -2.03 -7.62 -11.16
C ARG A 106 -2.70 -8.34 -12.32
N SER A 107 -3.28 -9.51 -12.07
CA SER A 107 -4.02 -10.23 -13.11
C SER A 107 -5.28 -9.50 -13.56
N GLN A 108 -5.81 -8.62 -12.72
CA GLN A 108 -6.97 -7.78 -13.02
C GLN A 108 -6.59 -6.47 -13.72
N GLY A 109 -5.31 -6.27 -14.02
CA GLY A 109 -4.83 -5.10 -14.73
C GLY A 109 -4.35 -3.96 -13.84
N TRP A 110 -4.29 -4.17 -12.53
CA TRP A 110 -3.77 -3.16 -11.62
C TRP A 110 -2.26 -3.22 -11.52
N LYS A 111 -1.62 -2.05 -11.49
CA LYS A 111 -0.22 -1.93 -11.08
C LYS A 111 -0.20 -1.77 -9.57
N VAL A 112 0.38 -2.72 -8.88
CA VAL A 112 0.43 -2.74 -7.42
C VAL A 112 1.79 -2.28 -6.95
N LEU A 113 1.82 -1.21 -6.17
CA LEU A 113 3.03 -0.66 -5.56
C LEU A 113 2.94 -0.87 -4.05
N ARG A 114 3.95 -1.51 -3.50
CA ARG A 114 4.04 -1.73 -2.06
C ARG A 114 5.18 -0.91 -1.49
N VAL A 115 4.85 -0.08 -0.50
CA VAL A 115 5.79 0.83 0.14
C VAL A 115 6.00 0.35 1.58
N PRO A 116 7.21 -0.11 1.92
CA PRO A 116 7.49 -0.48 3.32
C PRO A 116 7.42 0.75 4.23
N GLU A 117 6.98 0.53 5.45
CA GLU A 117 6.88 1.60 6.44
C GLU A 117 8.19 2.37 6.63
N HIS A 118 9.33 1.68 6.59
CA HIS A 118 10.63 2.35 6.77
C HIS A 118 10.95 3.35 5.66
N ASP A 119 10.32 3.23 4.49
CA ASP A 119 10.52 4.17 3.38
C ASP A 119 9.80 5.51 3.59
N VAL A 120 9.00 5.63 4.61
CA VAL A 120 8.30 6.88 4.95
C VAL A 120 8.49 7.28 6.41
N ARG A 121 9.36 6.58 7.14
CA ARG A 121 9.54 6.78 8.57
C ARG A 121 10.28 8.07 8.91
N THR A 122 11.23 8.47 8.10
CA THR A 122 11.99 9.70 8.28
C THR A 122 11.65 10.69 7.17
N LYS A 123 11.93 11.97 7.40
CA LYS A 123 11.70 13.01 6.40
C LYS A 123 12.51 12.75 5.13
N THR A 124 13.77 12.32 5.28
CA THR A 124 14.62 12.01 4.14
C THR A 124 14.08 10.83 3.35
N ALA A 125 13.72 9.74 4.03
CA ALA A 125 13.18 8.55 3.38
C ALA A 125 11.86 8.88 2.67
N LEU A 126 11.00 9.66 3.31
CA LEU A 126 9.73 10.09 2.71
C LEU A 126 9.97 10.88 1.42
N THR A 127 10.88 11.84 1.46
CA THR A 127 11.20 12.67 0.29
C THR A 127 11.68 11.80 -0.86
N GLN A 128 12.59 10.88 -0.61
CA GLN A 128 13.11 9.95 -1.62
C GLN A 128 12.00 9.06 -2.18
N THR A 129 11.12 8.56 -1.33
CA THR A 129 10.00 7.72 -1.75
C THR A 129 9.03 8.49 -2.63
N VAL A 130 8.67 9.71 -2.25
CA VAL A 130 7.80 10.57 -3.05
C VAL A 130 8.43 10.88 -4.40
N GLU A 131 9.71 11.24 -4.43
CA GLU A 131 10.45 11.50 -5.67
C GLU A 131 10.46 10.29 -6.60
N LYS A 132 10.48 9.10 -6.05
CA LYS A 132 10.44 7.85 -6.81
C LYS A 132 9.04 7.54 -7.34
N LEU A 133 8.01 7.76 -6.54
CA LEU A 133 6.63 7.42 -6.89
C LEU A 133 5.99 8.40 -7.87
N VAL A 134 6.27 9.69 -7.74
CA VAL A 134 5.64 10.71 -8.57
C VAL A 134 5.84 10.45 -10.06
N PRO A 135 7.06 10.18 -10.56
CA PRO A 135 7.24 9.88 -11.98
C PRO A 135 6.50 8.62 -12.42
N ILE A 136 6.46 7.59 -11.57
CA ILE A 136 5.75 6.34 -11.87
C ILE A 136 4.27 6.61 -12.05
N ILE A 137 3.68 7.37 -11.14
CA ILE A 137 2.25 7.69 -11.18
C ILE A 137 1.92 8.57 -12.39
N ARG A 138 2.73 9.59 -12.65
CA ARG A 138 2.51 10.53 -13.76
C ARG A 138 2.71 9.88 -15.12
N ALA A 139 3.67 8.95 -15.23
CA ALA A 139 3.97 8.28 -16.48
C ALA A 139 2.99 7.15 -16.81
N ALA A 140 2.19 6.68 -15.85
CA ALA A 140 1.25 5.60 -16.10
C ALA A 140 0.15 6.04 -17.03
N SER A 141 -0.15 5.22 -18.03
CA SER A 141 -1.24 5.48 -18.98
C SER A 141 -2.59 5.35 -18.28
N SER A 142 -3.56 6.16 -18.73
CA SER A 142 -4.91 6.05 -18.22
C SER A 142 -5.52 4.71 -18.66
N GLY A 143 -6.14 4.03 -17.73
CA GLY A 143 -6.82 2.76 -18.00
C GLY A 143 -8.29 2.91 -18.43
N ASP A 144 -8.73 4.11 -18.70
CA ASP A 144 -10.10 4.38 -19.12
C ASP A 144 -10.30 3.86 -20.55
N PRO A 145 -11.25 2.96 -20.77
CA PRO A 145 -11.49 2.40 -22.12
C PRO A 145 -11.84 3.46 -23.16
N ASP A 146 -12.47 4.54 -22.74
CA ASP A 146 -12.86 5.59 -23.67
C ASP A 146 -11.70 6.48 -24.09
N GLN A 147 -10.57 6.36 -23.40
CA GLN A 147 -9.39 7.17 -23.66
C GLN A 147 -8.24 6.38 -24.30
N THR A 148 -8.45 5.09 -24.54
CA THR A 148 -7.39 4.26 -25.09
C THR A 148 -6.92 4.71 -26.47
N ALA A 149 -7.80 5.33 -27.23
CA ALA A 149 -7.45 5.86 -28.54
C ALA A 149 -6.62 7.14 -28.48
N GLY A 150 -6.67 7.85 -27.35
CA GLY A 150 -5.91 9.09 -27.16
C GLY A 150 -4.61 8.91 -26.39
N ASP A 151 -4.46 7.77 -25.74
CA ASP A 151 -3.32 7.52 -24.85
C ASP A 151 -2.10 6.93 -25.56
N GLU A 152 -2.20 6.68 -26.85
CA GLU A 152 -1.06 6.18 -27.62
C GLU A 152 0.08 7.18 -27.69
N ASP A 153 -0.21 8.44 -27.48
CA ASP A 153 0.78 9.50 -27.50
C ASP A 153 1.24 9.93 -26.09
N ALA A 154 0.69 9.33 -25.06
CA ALA A 154 1.08 9.58 -23.69
C ALA A 154 2.03 8.50 -23.19
#